data_d536436ca12a1fb72a614d45499a4b4d
#
_entry.id   d536436ca12a1fb72a614d45499a4b4d
#
_cell.length_a   1.000
_cell.length_b   1.000
_cell.length_c   1.000
_cell.angle_alpha   90.00
_cell.angle_beta   90.00
_cell.angle_gamma   90.00
#
_symmetry.space_group_name_H-M   'P 1'
#
loop_
_entity.id
_entity.type
_entity.pdbx_description
1 polymer ?
#
loop_
_entity_poly.entity_id
_entity_poly.type
_entity_poly.pdbx_seq_one_letter_code
_entity_poly.pdbx_strand_id
1 'polypeptide(L)'
;YCIKELGIPLKKGVRLLFGTDEENGSEDLEIYRSTHELPPMVFTPDGIFPVINIEKGMIRADILGKYEPGVVRSFEGGSIPNAVPDKASAVLHGVSYDEVLTAVQANSTGAVIRAEAAENGDITLYSSGRSAHASTPQTGINAVTALIALLNRLPLSGGEREIFRGLELMFPFGETDGKSAGLKREDTESGALTLTFSKFAMQN
;
A
#
# COMPACT_ATOMS: atom_id res chain seq x y z
N TYR A 1 -29.20 0.66 20.95
CA TYR A 1 -29.75 -0.49 21.69
C TYR A 1 -29.72 -0.20 23.20
N CYS A 2 -28.56 0.03 23.82
CA CYS A 2 -28.43 0.26 25.27
C CYS A 2 -29.32 1.37 25.82
N ILE A 3 -29.44 2.50 25.13
CA ILE A 3 -30.30 3.62 25.53
C ILE A 3 -31.76 3.15 25.65
N LYS A 4 -32.24 2.36 24.70
CA LYS A 4 -33.58 1.81 24.69
C LYS A 4 -33.78 0.78 25.79
N GLU A 5 -32.85 -0.16 25.95
CA GLU A 5 -32.92 -1.22 26.94
C GLU A 5 -32.84 -0.70 28.38
N LEU A 6 -32.02 0.33 28.62
CA LEU A 6 -31.86 0.94 29.93
C LEU A 6 -32.91 2.02 30.25
N GLY A 7 -33.81 2.32 29.31
CA GLY A 7 -34.84 3.33 29.48
C GLY A 7 -34.29 4.74 29.72
N ILE A 8 -33.11 5.08 29.17
CA ILE A 8 -32.46 6.36 29.43
C ILE A 8 -33.28 7.47 28.76
N PRO A 9 -33.78 8.46 29.53
CA PRO A 9 -34.54 9.56 28.96
C PRO A 9 -33.61 10.49 28.18
N LEU A 10 -33.90 10.67 26.88
CA LEU A 10 -33.14 11.57 26.02
C LEU A 10 -33.81 12.95 25.93
N LYS A 11 -33.05 14.01 26.07
CA LYS A 11 -33.51 15.40 25.86
C LYS A 11 -33.50 15.78 24.37
N LYS A 12 -32.80 15.02 23.52
CA LYS A 12 -32.67 15.25 22.08
C LYS A 12 -32.79 13.92 21.35
N GLY A 13 -33.19 13.96 20.07
CA GLY A 13 -33.21 12.79 19.21
C GLY A 13 -31.80 12.29 18.90
N VAL A 14 -31.67 11.00 18.72
CA VAL A 14 -30.45 10.36 18.21
C VAL A 14 -30.75 9.77 16.84
N ARG A 15 -29.91 10.09 15.88
CA ARG A 15 -29.94 9.50 14.53
C ARG A 15 -28.69 8.65 14.37
N LEU A 16 -28.86 7.41 13.99
CA LEU A 16 -27.79 6.48 13.68
C LEU A 16 -27.71 6.36 12.15
N LEU A 17 -26.53 6.63 11.59
CA LEU A 17 -26.25 6.47 10.18
C LEU A 17 -25.30 5.27 10.02
N PHE A 18 -25.64 4.35 9.11
CA PHE A 18 -24.76 3.29 8.68
C PHE A 18 -24.35 3.57 7.24
N GLY A 19 -23.04 3.83 7.04
CA GLY A 19 -22.42 3.93 5.74
C GLY A 19 -21.91 2.56 5.28
N THR A 20 -21.66 2.43 3.98
CA THR A 20 -21.15 1.20 3.36
C THR A 20 -19.93 1.48 2.46
N ASP A 21 -19.45 2.73 2.42
CA ASP A 21 -18.44 3.17 1.46
C ASP A 21 -17.28 3.96 2.11
N GLU A 22 -17.05 3.78 3.42
CA GLU A 22 -16.02 4.54 4.16
C GLU A 22 -14.63 4.33 3.55
N GLU A 23 -14.26 3.09 3.22
CA GLU A 23 -12.95 2.72 2.68
C GLU A 23 -12.70 3.21 1.24
N ASN A 24 -13.75 3.60 0.50
CA ASN A 24 -13.65 4.07 -0.89
C ASN A 24 -13.93 5.57 -1.07
N GLY A 25 -14.13 6.30 0.03
CA GLY A 25 -14.27 7.76 0.01
C GLY A 25 -15.63 8.29 0.44
N SER A 26 -16.51 7.44 0.98
CA SER A 26 -17.80 7.82 1.61
C SER A 26 -18.77 8.56 0.70
N GLU A 27 -18.90 8.15 -0.58
CA GLU A 27 -19.87 8.75 -1.53
C GLU A 27 -21.31 8.65 -1.00
N ASP A 28 -21.62 7.61 -0.24
CA ASP A 28 -22.92 7.43 0.43
C ASP A 28 -23.24 8.56 1.43
N LEU A 29 -22.25 9.10 2.13
CA LEU A 29 -22.42 10.26 2.99
C LEU A 29 -22.62 11.55 2.19
N GLU A 30 -21.97 11.70 1.05
CA GLU A 30 -22.21 12.85 0.15
C GLU A 30 -23.64 12.84 -0.41
N ILE A 31 -24.12 11.67 -0.85
CA ILE A 31 -25.51 11.49 -1.29
C ILE A 31 -26.46 11.79 -0.14
N TYR A 32 -26.20 11.31 1.06
CA TYR A 32 -27.03 11.60 2.22
C TYR A 32 -27.09 13.12 2.49
N ARG A 33 -25.95 13.82 2.50
CA ARG A 33 -25.88 15.27 2.72
C ARG A 33 -26.55 16.11 1.65
N SER A 34 -26.65 15.59 0.44
CA SER A 34 -27.36 16.29 -0.65
C SER A 34 -28.87 16.36 -0.42
N THR A 35 -29.43 15.47 0.40
CA THR A 35 -30.87 15.32 0.65
C THR A 35 -31.28 15.53 2.10
N HIS A 36 -30.34 15.52 3.03
CA HIS A 36 -30.59 15.63 4.46
C HIS A 36 -29.60 16.56 5.14
N GLU A 37 -30.08 17.37 6.05
CA GLU A 37 -29.20 18.13 6.95
C GLU A 37 -28.62 17.22 8.04
N LEU A 38 -27.33 17.42 8.30
CA LEU A 38 -26.68 16.78 9.43
C LEU A 38 -27.10 17.48 10.74
N PRO A 39 -27.27 16.73 11.83
CA PRO A 39 -27.45 17.32 13.17
C PRO A 39 -26.25 18.21 13.55
N PRO A 40 -26.42 19.17 14.44
CA PRO A 40 -25.33 20.04 14.89
C PRO A 40 -24.25 19.31 15.70
N MET A 41 -24.53 18.10 16.16
CA MET A 41 -23.55 17.22 16.82
C MET A 41 -23.49 15.91 16.07
N VAL A 42 -22.34 15.62 15.50
CA VAL A 42 -22.05 14.37 14.78
C VAL A 42 -20.73 13.83 15.30
N PHE A 43 -20.64 12.53 15.47
CA PHE A 43 -19.39 11.85 15.79
C PHE A 43 -19.40 10.47 15.13
N THR A 44 -18.22 9.96 14.80
CA THR A 44 -18.01 8.57 14.40
C THR A 44 -17.33 7.81 15.54
N PRO A 45 -17.79 6.59 15.87
CA PRO A 45 -17.19 5.80 16.94
C PRO A 45 -16.00 4.95 16.48
N ASP A 46 -15.46 5.19 15.27
CA ASP A 46 -14.38 4.42 14.66
C ASP A 46 -12.97 4.80 15.21
N GLY A 47 -12.89 5.68 16.16
CA GLY A 47 -11.63 6.14 16.73
C GLY A 47 -11.22 5.40 18.01
N ILE A 48 -9.99 5.64 18.45
CA ILE A 48 -9.47 5.20 19.74
C ILE A 48 -9.98 6.11 20.85
N PHE A 49 -10.42 5.53 21.99
CA PHE A 49 -10.85 6.31 23.14
C PHE A 49 -9.66 7.02 23.81
N PRO A 50 -9.89 8.18 24.46
CA PRO A 50 -11.21 8.81 24.70
C PRO A 50 -11.77 9.60 23.52
N VAL A 51 -10.96 10.33 22.76
CA VAL A 51 -11.35 11.12 21.59
C VAL A 51 -10.11 11.40 20.75
N ILE A 52 -10.20 11.22 19.45
CA ILE A 52 -9.23 11.72 18.48
C ILE A 52 -9.66 13.14 18.09
N ASN A 53 -8.79 14.10 18.33
CA ASN A 53 -9.03 15.51 18.02
C ASN A 53 -8.03 16.08 17.01
N ILE A 54 -7.05 15.25 16.57
CA ILE A 54 -6.04 15.59 15.57
C ILE A 54 -5.88 14.38 14.64
N GLU A 55 -5.98 14.63 13.35
CA GLU A 55 -5.74 13.63 12.30
C GLU A 55 -4.77 14.16 11.27
N LYS A 56 -3.94 13.26 10.74
CA LYS A 56 -3.04 13.59 9.62
C LYS A 56 -3.82 13.70 8.34
N GLY A 57 -3.46 14.69 7.51
CA GLY A 57 -3.88 14.70 6.12
C GLY A 57 -3.32 13.51 5.35
N MET A 58 -4.01 13.10 4.29
CA MET A 58 -3.61 12.00 3.41
C MET A 58 -3.45 12.50 1.98
N ILE A 59 -2.38 12.05 1.33
CA ILE A 59 -2.15 12.25 -0.11
C ILE A 59 -2.01 10.89 -0.75
N ARG A 60 -2.78 10.65 -1.81
CA ARG A 60 -2.59 9.53 -2.74
C ARG A 60 -2.07 10.11 -4.05
N ALA A 61 -1.04 9.50 -4.59
CA ALA A 61 -0.44 9.91 -5.85
C ALA A 61 -0.18 8.67 -6.73
N ASP A 62 -0.55 8.78 -8.00
CA ASP A 62 -0.22 7.80 -9.03
C ASP A 62 0.92 8.34 -9.89
N ILE A 63 1.97 7.53 -10.04
CA ILE A 63 3.10 7.82 -10.91
C ILE A 63 2.97 6.94 -12.15
N LEU A 64 2.68 7.58 -13.27
CA LEU A 64 2.49 6.88 -14.55
C LEU A 64 3.74 7.05 -15.40
N GLY A 65 4.17 5.98 -16.06
CA GLY A 65 5.31 5.98 -16.97
C GLY A 65 5.09 5.05 -18.13
N LYS A 66 5.91 5.23 -19.18
CA LYS A 66 6.01 4.28 -20.28
C LYS A 66 7.32 3.55 -20.16
N TYR A 67 7.32 2.26 -20.48
CA TYR A 67 8.55 1.48 -20.52
C TYR A 67 8.53 0.55 -21.75
N GLU A 68 9.72 0.15 -22.17
CA GLU A 68 9.88 -0.90 -23.18
C GLU A 68 10.24 -2.21 -22.47
N PRO A 69 9.54 -3.30 -22.76
CA PRO A 69 9.78 -4.59 -22.11
C PRO A 69 11.20 -5.08 -22.34
N GLY A 70 11.86 -5.41 -21.25
CA GLY A 70 13.18 -6.05 -21.22
C GLY A 70 13.08 -7.47 -20.68
N VAL A 71 13.80 -7.74 -19.61
CA VAL A 71 13.76 -9.01 -18.85
C VAL A 71 12.42 -9.15 -18.11
N VAL A 72 11.90 -8.05 -17.51
CA VAL A 72 10.61 -8.06 -16.80
C VAL A 72 9.49 -7.86 -17.82
N ARG A 73 8.65 -8.87 -17.98
CA ARG A 73 7.49 -8.86 -18.90
C ARG A 73 6.26 -8.25 -18.25
N SER A 74 6.06 -8.55 -16.99
CA SER A 74 4.98 -7.99 -16.18
C SER A 74 5.39 -7.93 -14.74
N PHE A 75 4.77 -7.01 -14.02
CA PHE A 75 4.84 -6.91 -12.57
C PHE A 75 3.46 -6.53 -12.04
N GLU A 76 3.03 -7.17 -10.98
CA GLU A 76 1.80 -6.82 -10.28
C GLU A 76 1.99 -6.97 -8.77
N GLY A 77 1.51 -5.99 -8.00
CA GLY A 77 1.54 -6.05 -6.54
C GLY A 77 0.69 -5.00 -5.89
N GLY A 78 0.06 -5.38 -4.79
CA GLY A 78 -0.88 -4.56 -4.04
C GLY A 78 -2.26 -4.45 -4.69
N SER A 79 -3.31 -4.54 -3.88
CA SER A 79 -4.71 -4.48 -4.32
C SER A 79 -5.42 -3.21 -3.87
N ILE A 80 -5.07 -2.68 -2.70
CA ILE A 80 -5.71 -1.52 -2.08
C ILE A 80 -4.68 -0.45 -1.72
N PRO A 81 -5.04 0.85 -1.81
CA PRO A 81 -4.09 1.94 -1.60
C PRO A 81 -3.75 2.22 -0.12
N ASN A 82 -4.58 1.78 0.83
CA ASN A 82 -4.42 2.05 2.26
C ASN A 82 -3.75 0.92 3.04
N ALA A 83 -3.10 -0.03 2.35
CA ALA A 83 -2.38 -1.12 3.00
C ALA A 83 -0.97 -1.32 2.44
N VAL A 84 -0.08 -1.85 3.26
CA VAL A 84 1.20 -2.42 2.85
C VAL A 84 0.92 -3.70 2.05
N PRO A 85 1.36 -3.81 0.79
CA PRO A 85 1.11 -4.99 -0.02
C PRO A 85 1.87 -6.20 0.52
N ASP A 86 1.14 -7.27 0.80
CA ASP A 86 1.67 -8.55 1.25
C ASP A 86 1.97 -9.53 0.12
N LYS A 87 1.57 -9.19 -1.11
CA LYS A 87 1.81 -10.02 -2.30
C LYS A 87 2.27 -9.17 -3.47
N ALA A 88 3.24 -9.70 -4.20
CA ALA A 88 3.65 -9.20 -5.50
C ALA A 88 4.15 -10.35 -6.38
N SER A 89 4.06 -10.19 -7.69
CA SER A 89 4.60 -11.13 -8.65
C SER A 89 5.23 -10.40 -9.83
N ALA A 90 6.19 -11.04 -10.48
CA ALA A 90 6.79 -10.57 -11.70
C ALA A 90 7.08 -11.75 -12.64
N VAL A 91 6.84 -11.57 -13.92
CA VAL A 91 7.20 -12.54 -14.96
C VAL A 91 8.46 -12.05 -15.67
N LEU A 92 9.47 -12.91 -15.72
CA LEU A 92 10.77 -12.64 -16.33
C LEU A 92 10.96 -13.49 -17.56
N HIS A 93 11.68 -12.96 -18.55
CA HIS A 93 12.08 -13.67 -19.76
C HIS A 93 13.51 -13.30 -20.16
N GLY A 94 14.26 -14.26 -20.69
CA GLY A 94 15.62 -14.01 -21.18
C GLY A 94 16.68 -13.87 -20.08
N VAL A 95 16.41 -14.36 -18.89
CA VAL A 95 17.34 -14.51 -17.76
C VAL A 95 17.43 -15.98 -17.37
N SER A 96 18.58 -16.45 -16.93
CA SER A 96 18.72 -17.83 -16.51
C SER A 96 18.08 -18.10 -15.16
N TYR A 97 17.55 -19.32 -14.97
CA TYR A 97 16.96 -19.72 -13.71
C TYR A 97 17.97 -19.70 -12.55
N ASP A 98 19.22 -20.03 -12.81
CA ASP A 98 20.30 -20.02 -11.82
C ASP A 98 20.65 -18.61 -11.34
N GLU A 99 20.64 -17.61 -12.25
CA GLU A 99 20.80 -16.20 -11.88
C GLU A 99 19.66 -15.74 -10.99
N VAL A 100 18.42 -16.11 -11.33
CA VAL A 100 17.24 -15.79 -10.51
C VAL A 100 17.30 -16.45 -9.14
N LEU A 101 17.66 -17.74 -9.08
CA LEU A 101 17.83 -18.46 -7.80
C LEU A 101 18.92 -17.83 -6.94
N THR A 102 20.03 -17.42 -7.53
CA THR A 102 21.11 -16.73 -6.82
C THR A 102 20.59 -15.42 -6.20
N ALA A 103 19.81 -14.63 -6.94
CA ALA A 103 19.20 -13.40 -6.44
C ALA A 103 18.19 -13.70 -5.30
N VAL A 104 17.37 -14.75 -5.45
CA VAL A 104 16.42 -15.18 -4.42
C VAL A 104 17.15 -15.61 -3.14
N GLN A 105 18.21 -16.39 -3.23
CA GLN A 105 19.01 -16.84 -2.08
C GLN A 105 19.70 -15.65 -1.37
N ALA A 106 20.08 -14.63 -2.12
CA ALA A 106 20.68 -13.42 -1.58
C ALA A 106 19.64 -12.42 -1.00
N ASN A 107 18.34 -12.77 -1.03
CA ASN A 107 17.29 -11.91 -0.49
C ASN A 107 17.41 -11.77 1.04
N SER A 108 17.43 -10.54 1.53
CA SER A 108 17.54 -10.19 2.94
C SER A 108 16.40 -9.27 3.44
N THR A 109 15.33 -9.14 2.65
CA THR A 109 14.23 -8.21 2.95
C THR A 109 13.24 -8.75 3.99
N GLY A 110 13.34 -10.01 4.40
CA GLY A 110 12.34 -10.66 5.26
C GLY A 110 11.04 -11.06 4.54
N ALA A 111 10.83 -10.62 3.30
CA ALA A 111 9.80 -11.20 2.44
C ALA A 111 10.23 -12.58 1.94
N VAL A 112 9.30 -13.52 1.86
CA VAL A 112 9.56 -14.84 1.27
C VAL A 112 9.40 -14.72 -0.25
N ILE A 113 10.50 -14.91 -0.99
CA ILE A 113 10.48 -14.85 -2.46
C ILE A 113 10.79 -16.25 -3.01
N ARG A 114 9.98 -16.69 -3.97
CA ARG A 114 10.16 -17.96 -4.69
C ARG A 114 10.11 -17.73 -6.19
N ALA A 115 10.78 -18.61 -6.94
CA ALA A 115 10.81 -18.59 -8.40
C ALA A 115 10.23 -19.89 -8.95
N GLU A 116 9.43 -19.79 -9.99
CA GLU A 116 8.85 -20.93 -10.73
C GLU A 116 9.16 -20.76 -12.20
N ALA A 117 9.81 -21.76 -12.80
CA ALA A 117 10.10 -21.76 -14.23
C ALA A 117 8.95 -22.40 -15.01
N ALA A 118 8.60 -21.82 -16.15
CA ALA A 118 7.62 -22.34 -17.08
C ALA A 118 8.32 -22.98 -18.31
N GLU A 119 7.60 -23.87 -19.01
CA GLU A 119 8.13 -24.58 -20.20
C GLU A 119 8.51 -23.64 -21.35
N ASN A 120 7.88 -22.47 -21.45
CA ASN A 120 8.15 -21.45 -22.47
C ASN A 120 9.41 -20.60 -22.17
N GLY A 121 10.14 -20.91 -21.10
CA GLY A 121 11.34 -20.19 -20.67
C GLY A 121 11.06 -18.95 -19.83
N ASP A 122 9.82 -18.66 -19.49
CA ASP A 122 9.48 -17.61 -18.52
C ASP A 122 9.76 -18.10 -17.08
N ILE A 123 10.08 -17.15 -16.23
CA ILE A 123 10.27 -17.39 -14.80
C ILE A 123 9.33 -16.44 -14.06
N THR A 124 8.46 -17.01 -13.24
CA THR A 124 7.59 -16.20 -12.36
C THR A 124 8.17 -16.10 -10.97
N LEU A 125 8.37 -14.88 -10.50
CA LEU A 125 8.72 -14.57 -9.12
C LEU A 125 7.44 -14.26 -8.33
N TYR A 126 7.35 -14.81 -7.14
CA TYR A 126 6.30 -14.51 -6.17
C TYR A 126 6.94 -13.99 -4.89
N SER A 127 6.55 -12.81 -4.47
CA SER A 127 6.97 -12.20 -3.21
C SER A 127 5.81 -12.22 -2.22
N SER A 128 6.06 -12.73 -1.02
CA SER A 128 5.09 -12.78 0.08
C SER A 128 5.66 -12.02 1.28
N GLY A 129 4.97 -10.98 1.68
CA GLY A 129 5.31 -10.14 2.81
C GLY A 129 4.28 -10.28 3.95
N ARG A 130 3.97 -9.15 4.57
CA ARG A 130 2.95 -9.06 5.63
C ARG A 130 2.18 -7.75 5.49
N SER A 131 0.87 -7.83 5.37
CA SER A 131 0.01 -6.66 5.30
C SER A 131 0.02 -5.87 6.62
N ALA A 132 -0.15 -4.58 6.50
CA ALA A 132 -0.37 -3.65 7.61
C ALA A 132 -1.14 -2.44 7.08
N HIS A 133 -1.79 -1.70 7.94
CA HIS A 133 -2.44 -0.45 7.55
C HIS A 133 -1.39 0.60 7.14
N ALA A 134 -1.69 1.42 6.13
CA ALA A 134 -0.75 2.41 5.60
C ALA A 134 -0.36 3.51 6.62
N SER A 135 -1.11 3.67 7.71
CA SER A 135 -0.76 4.56 8.82
C SER A 135 0.29 3.98 9.77
N THR A 136 0.51 2.66 9.75
CA THR A 136 1.50 1.95 10.56
C THR A 136 2.36 1.01 9.71
N PRO A 137 2.96 1.50 8.61
CA PRO A 137 3.60 0.66 7.59
C PRO A 137 4.82 -0.11 8.12
N GLN A 138 5.45 0.38 9.18
CA GLN A 138 6.59 -0.27 9.84
C GLN A 138 6.24 -1.61 10.47
N THR A 139 4.96 -1.91 10.67
CA THR A 139 4.50 -3.20 11.18
C THR A 139 4.30 -4.25 10.07
N GLY A 140 4.36 -3.82 8.80
CA GLY A 140 4.24 -4.67 7.62
C GLY A 140 5.57 -5.12 7.05
N ILE A 141 5.51 -5.94 6.00
CA ILE A 141 6.62 -6.30 5.12
C ILE A 141 6.12 -6.12 3.69
N ASN A 142 6.62 -5.09 3.02
CA ASN A 142 6.14 -4.70 1.69
C ASN A 142 6.69 -5.64 0.61
N ALA A 143 5.84 -6.49 0.05
CA ALA A 143 6.20 -7.46 -0.98
C ALA A 143 6.60 -6.80 -2.30
N VAL A 144 6.05 -5.63 -2.63
CA VAL A 144 6.38 -4.88 -3.86
C VAL A 144 7.81 -4.36 -3.80
N THR A 145 8.15 -3.61 -2.75
CA THR A 145 9.51 -3.05 -2.62
C THR A 145 10.57 -4.13 -2.39
N ALA A 146 10.21 -5.25 -1.75
CA ALA A 146 11.09 -6.41 -1.63
C ALA A 146 11.39 -7.05 -3.01
N LEU A 147 10.39 -7.18 -3.87
CA LEU A 147 10.56 -7.72 -5.20
C LEU A 147 11.33 -6.76 -6.12
N ILE A 148 11.10 -5.45 -6.02
CA ILE A 148 11.88 -4.43 -6.72
C ILE A 148 13.36 -4.52 -6.33
N ALA A 149 13.68 -4.65 -5.05
CA ALA A 149 15.05 -4.78 -4.56
C ALA A 149 15.73 -6.06 -5.09
N LEU A 150 14.98 -7.16 -5.25
CA LEU A 150 15.50 -8.39 -5.86
C LEU A 150 15.75 -8.20 -7.36
N LEU A 151 14.81 -7.60 -8.09
CA LEU A 151 14.94 -7.37 -9.54
C LEU A 151 16.18 -6.53 -9.88
N ASN A 152 16.55 -5.56 -9.06
CA ASN A 152 17.77 -4.77 -9.24
C ASN A 152 19.08 -5.58 -9.10
N ARG A 153 19.02 -6.83 -8.65
CA ARG A 153 20.18 -7.75 -8.63
C ARG A 153 20.30 -8.60 -9.89
N LEU A 154 19.29 -8.55 -10.77
CA LEU A 154 19.27 -9.25 -12.04
C LEU A 154 19.93 -8.41 -13.15
N PRO A 155 20.31 -9.00 -14.28
CA PRO A 155 20.98 -8.31 -15.39
C PRO A 155 19.99 -7.48 -16.21
N LEU A 156 19.26 -6.59 -15.57
CA LEU A 156 18.38 -5.63 -16.24
C LEU A 156 19.19 -4.65 -17.10
N SER A 157 18.63 -4.14 -18.18
CA SER A 157 19.32 -3.22 -19.09
C SER A 157 18.41 -2.09 -19.56
N GLY A 158 19.02 -1.05 -20.14
CA GLY A 158 18.27 0.07 -20.74
C GLY A 158 17.33 0.78 -19.78
N GLY A 159 16.19 1.22 -20.28
CA GLY A 159 15.19 1.96 -19.51
C GLY A 159 14.57 1.16 -18.37
N GLU A 160 14.46 -0.17 -18.52
CA GLU A 160 13.99 -1.06 -17.45
C GLU A 160 14.87 -0.97 -16.20
N ARG A 161 16.20 -1.02 -16.37
CA ARG A 161 17.16 -0.86 -15.28
C ARG A 161 17.01 0.49 -14.58
N GLU A 162 16.81 1.55 -15.35
CA GLU A 162 16.63 2.90 -14.81
C GLU A 162 15.35 3.00 -13.98
N ILE A 163 14.25 2.40 -14.45
CA ILE A 163 12.97 2.37 -13.73
C ILE A 163 13.12 1.66 -12.40
N PHE A 164 13.57 0.41 -12.38
CA PHE A 164 13.66 -0.37 -11.13
C PHE A 164 14.67 0.22 -10.15
N ARG A 165 15.78 0.75 -10.66
CA ARG A 165 16.75 1.47 -9.83
C ARG A 165 16.17 2.77 -9.27
N GLY A 166 15.46 3.54 -10.07
CA GLY A 166 14.77 4.75 -9.63
C GLY A 166 13.73 4.47 -8.56
N LEU A 167 12.92 3.42 -8.74
CA LEU A 167 11.93 2.99 -7.75
C LEU A 167 12.59 2.58 -6.42
N GLU A 168 13.68 1.80 -6.47
CA GLU A 168 14.39 1.40 -5.25
C GLU A 168 15.06 2.59 -4.55
N LEU A 169 15.58 3.57 -5.29
CA LEU A 169 16.16 4.78 -4.72
C LEU A 169 15.12 5.68 -4.06
N MET A 170 13.91 5.76 -4.61
CA MET A 170 12.82 6.57 -4.05
C MET A 170 12.07 5.85 -2.92
N PHE A 171 11.92 4.53 -3.03
CA PHE A 171 11.13 3.69 -2.13
C PHE A 171 11.92 2.44 -1.71
N PRO A 172 13.06 2.60 -1.04
CA PRO A 172 13.87 1.45 -0.64
C PRO A 172 13.09 0.55 0.32
N PHE A 173 13.35 -0.75 0.23
CA PHE A 173 12.71 -1.71 1.14
C PHE A 173 12.96 -1.34 2.60
N GLY A 174 11.87 -1.34 3.39
CA GLY A 174 11.91 -1.08 4.84
C GLY A 174 11.83 0.41 5.22
N GLU A 175 11.94 1.33 4.27
CA GLU A 175 11.69 2.74 4.54
C GLU A 175 10.19 3.04 4.50
N THR A 176 9.70 3.75 5.50
CA THR A 176 8.27 4.04 5.68
C THR A 176 7.98 5.50 6.03
N ASP A 177 8.98 6.36 6.00
CA ASP A 177 8.88 7.79 6.34
C ASP A 177 9.11 8.74 5.15
N GLY A 178 9.34 8.18 3.96
CA GLY A 178 9.55 8.92 2.72
C GLY A 178 10.84 9.74 2.68
N LYS A 179 11.85 9.38 3.46
CA LYS A 179 13.14 10.07 3.50
C LYS A 179 13.82 10.08 2.14
N SER A 180 13.92 8.92 1.49
CA SER A 180 14.57 8.77 0.19
C SER A 180 13.84 9.48 -0.94
N ALA A 181 12.52 9.63 -0.83
CA ALA A 181 11.71 10.43 -1.75
C ALA A 181 11.73 11.94 -1.42
N GLY A 182 12.46 12.39 -0.40
CA GLY A 182 12.50 13.78 0.04
C GLY A 182 11.23 14.28 0.74
N LEU A 183 10.35 13.36 1.16
CA LEU A 183 9.04 13.67 1.74
C LEU A 183 9.02 13.63 3.27
N LYS A 184 10.07 13.14 3.91
CA LYS A 184 10.12 13.03 5.38
C LYS A 184 9.74 14.32 6.07
N ARG A 185 8.74 14.26 6.92
CA ARG A 185 8.24 15.37 7.76
C ARG A 185 7.82 14.81 9.11
N GLU A 186 7.88 15.67 10.10
CA GLU A 186 7.44 15.36 11.46
C GLU A 186 6.98 16.65 12.12
N ASP A 187 5.91 16.59 12.87
CA ASP A 187 5.46 17.66 13.76
C ASP A 187 5.19 17.13 15.17
N THR A 188 5.11 18.05 16.13
CA THR A 188 5.00 17.69 17.55
C THR A 188 3.61 17.18 17.95
N GLU A 189 2.59 17.46 17.15
CA GLU A 189 1.20 17.11 17.47
C GLU A 189 0.78 15.80 16.82
N SER A 190 1.08 15.64 15.52
CA SER A 190 0.68 14.45 14.75
C SER A 190 1.81 13.43 14.55
N GLY A 191 3.05 13.80 14.87
CA GLY A 191 4.22 12.92 14.72
C GLY A 191 4.73 12.79 13.29
N ALA A 192 5.47 11.72 13.01
CA ALA A 192 6.16 11.51 11.74
C ALA A 192 5.20 11.18 10.59
N LEU A 193 5.51 11.69 9.38
CA LEU A 193 4.86 11.25 8.14
C LEU A 193 5.08 9.75 7.94
N THR A 194 4.06 9.07 7.43
CA THR A 194 4.17 7.68 6.95
C THR A 194 3.98 7.62 5.45
N LEU A 195 4.76 6.79 4.78
CA LEU A 195 4.68 6.54 3.34
C LEU A 195 4.57 5.04 3.07
N THR A 196 3.64 4.67 2.20
CA THR A 196 3.49 3.29 1.73
C THR A 196 3.47 3.26 0.21
N PHE A 197 4.36 2.47 -0.40
CA PHE A 197 4.26 2.12 -1.80
C PHE A 197 3.25 0.98 -1.93
N SER A 198 1.98 1.33 -2.15
CA SER A 198 0.84 0.43 -1.95
C SER A 198 0.53 -0.43 -3.17
N LYS A 199 0.79 0.07 -4.38
CA LYS A 199 0.45 -0.63 -5.63
C LYS A 199 1.50 -0.39 -6.68
N PHE A 200 1.79 -1.43 -7.45
CA PHE A 200 2.61 -1.33 -8.66
C PHE A 200 2.13 -2.32 -9.70
N ALA A 201 1.97 -1.85 -10.93
CA ALA A 201 1.64 -2.69 -12.07
C ALA A 201 2.46 -2.27 -13.30
N MET A 202 3.04 -3.25 -13.98
CA MET A 202 3.63 -3.14 -15.31
C MET A 202 3.01 -4.20 -16.20
N GLN A 203 2.44 -3.79 -17.30
CA GLN A 203 1.83 -4.69 -18.30
C GLN A 203 2.25 -4.25 -19.70
N ASN A 204 2.47 -5.22 -20.59
CA ASN A 204 2.64 -5.01 -22.01
C ASN A 204 1.31 -4.74 -22.70
#